data_3b4429c7dd10e9dc42d24cd9977a28bb
#
_entry.id   3b4429c7dd10e9dc42d24cd9977a28bb
#
_cell.length_a   1.000
_cell.length_b   1.000
_cell.length_c   1.000
_cell.angle_alpha   90.00
_cell.angle_beta   90.00
_cell.angle_gamma   90.00
#
_symmetry.space_group_name_H-M   'P 1'
#
loop_
_entity.id
_entity.type
_entity.pdbx_description
1 polymer ?
#
loop_
_entity_poly.entity_id
_entity_poly.type
_entity_poly.pdbx_seq_one_letter_code
_entity_poly.pdbx_strand_id
1 'polypeptide(L)'
;MQKYRYYLPPRSKLPFAAGILAGLMTLNTIYTLISMPYYTHDWDYWATMVSGILLCGFCFLFRNRHAELTLIPAAMLALIACITPNLIHWMEVGLFFLLLLEWLVRMPRWTGKLFRVLGVLFTLVGGIAILSPMAERISSLAERGNAVPAFVVPFVIRSLGGDLLILLTLLLLVFAMQPHVLPGWMDEGDQYDRIWE
;
A
#
# COMPACT_ATOMS: atom_id res chain seq x y z
N MET A 1 -12.59 -13.08 41.34
CA MET A 1 -12.07 -12.10 40.39
C MET A 1 -11.42 -12.84 39.21
N GLN A 2 -12.13 -13.01 38.11
CA GLN A 2 -11.54 -13.53 36.88
C GLN A 2 -10.68 -12.43 36.28
N LYS A 3 -9.36 -12.64 36.20
CA LYS A 3 -8.45 -11.77 35.46
C LYS A 3 -8.82 -11.83 33.97
N TYR A 4 -9.50 -10.82 33.48
CA TYR A 4 -9.74 -10.64 32.04
C TYR A 4 -8.37 -10.51 31.36
N ARG A 5 -7.96 -11.54 30.64
CA ARG A 5 -6.84 -11.44 29.73
C ARG A 5 -7.30 -10.62 28.54
N TYR A 6 -6.84 -9.38 28.43
CA TYR A 6 -6.95 -8.62 27.20
C TYR A 6 -6.43 -9.49 26.06
N TYR A 7 -7.32 -9.92 25.18
CA TYR A 7 -6.91 -10.64 23.99
C TYR A 7 -6.32 -9.62 23.03
N LEU A 8 -5.01 -9.38 23.18
CA LEU A 8 -4.28 -8.63 22.15
C LEU A 8 -4.30 -9.48 20.88
N PRO A 9 -4.87 -8.97 19.79
CA PRO A 9 -4.89 -9.72 18.55
C PRO A 9 -3.45 -10.14 18.20
N PRO A 10 -3.27 -11.34 17.63
CA PRO A 10 -1.95 -11.80 17.25
C PRO A 10 -1.27 -10.75 16.37
N ARG A 11 -0.03 -10.43 16.66
CA ARG A 11 0.74 -9.40 15.93
C ARG A 11 0.72 -9.72 14.45
N SER A 12 -0.03 -8.97 13.68
CA SER A 12 -0.07 -9.13 12.23
C SER A 12 1.32 -8.80 11.67
N LYS A 13 1.82 -9.67 10.78
CA LYS A 13 3.06 -9.42 10.04
C LYS A 13 2.85 -8.48 8.83
N LEU A 14 1.60 -8.24 8.46
CA LEU A 14 1.24 -7.45 7.27
C LEU A 14 1.67 -5.98 7.37
N PRO A 15 1.45 -5.25 8.47
CA PRO A 15 1.97 -3.89 8.60
C PRO A 15 3.50 -3.82 8.52
N PHE A 16 4.19 -4.85 9.02
CA PHE A 16 5.64 -4.94 8.90
C PHE A 16 6.07 -5.10 7.43
N ALA A 17 5.42 -6.00 6.69
CA ALA A 17 5.67 -6.19 5.26
C ALA A 17 5.34 -4.92 4.47
N ALA A 18 4.21 -4.25 4.77
CA ALA A 18 3.85 -2.96 4.17
C ALA A 18 4.92 -1.88 4.45
N GLY A 19 5.47 -1.85 5.67
CA GLY A 19 6.56 -0.95 6.02
C GLY A 19 7.83 -1.19 5.21
N ILE A 20 8.19 -2.45 4.96
CA ILE A 20 9.33 -2.81 4.09
C ILE A 20 9.09 -2.31 2.67
N LEU A 21 7.91 -2.55 2.09
CA LEU A 21 7.57 -2.11 0.73
C LEU A 21 7.58 -0.57 0.63
N ALA A 22 7.02 0.12 1.63
CA ALA A 22 7.07 1.59 1.71
C ALA A 22 8.51 2.11 1.80
N GLY A 23 9.38 1.42 2.53
CA GLY A 23 10.81 1.72 2.59
C GLY A 23 11.50 1.53 1.24
N LEU A 24 11.21 0.44 0.52
CA LEU A 24 11.74 0.20 -0.82
C LEU A 24 11.24 1.26 -1.82
N MET A 25 9.96 1.65 -1.75
CA MET A 25 9.40 2.74 -2.53
C MET A 25 10.16 4.05 -2.28
N THR A 26 10.40 4.39 -1.03
CA THR A 26 11.14 5.58 -0.64
C THR A 26 12.56 5.56 -1.18
N LEU A 27 13.27 4.44 -1.05
CA LEU A 27 14.62 4.26 -1.60
C LEU A 27 14.63 4.40 -3.13
N ASN A 28 13.61 3.86 -3.81
CA ASN A 28 13.48 4.03 -5.26
C ASN A 28 13.25 5.48 -5.65
N THR A 29 12.44 6.23 -4.90
CA THR A 29 12.21 7.66 -5.14
C THR A 29 13.50 8.46 -4.93
N ILE A 30 14.25 8.17 -3.85
CA ILE A 30 15.58 8.78 -3.60
C ILE A 30 16.55 8.45 -4.73
N TYR A 31 16.60 7.19 -5.16
CA TYR A 31 17.44 6.77 -6.29
C TYR A 31 17.08 7.54 -7.56
N THR A 32 15.79 7.73 -7.83
CA THR A 32 15.31 8.50 -8.99
C THR A 32 15.76 9.96 -8.92
N LEU A 33 15.63 10.62 -7.76
CA LEU A 33 16.07 12.00 -7.56
C LEU A 33 17.56 12.17 -7.73
N ILE A 34 18.37 11.23 -7.27
CA ILE A 34 19.84 11.27 -7.41
C ILE A 34 20.27 10.99 -8.85
N SER A 35 19.68 9.98 -9.50
CA SER A 35 20.07 9.52 -10.83
C SER A 35 19.59 10.44 -11.94
N MET A 36 18.52 11.19 -11.68
CA MET A 36 17.87 12.08 -12.63
C MET A 36 17.55 13.43 -11.98
N PRO A 37 18.55 14.33 -11.83
CA PRO A 37 18.39 15.61 -11.13
C PRO A 37 17.27 16.51 -11.69
N TYR A 38 16.85 16.28 -12.92
CA TYR A 38 15.73 16.97 -13.54
C TYR A 38 14.46 16.88 -12.69
N TYR A 39 14.18 15.71 -12.07
CA TYR A 39 13.00 15.50 -11.23
C TYR A 39 13.07 16.17 -9.86
N THR A 40 14.18 16.77 -9.49
CA THR A 40 14.26 17.53 -8.22
C THR A 40 13.41 18.80 -8.25
N HIS A 41 12.98 19.25 -9.42
CA HIS A 41 12.08 20.38 -9.58
C HIS A 41 10.61 20.01 -9.48
N ASP A 42 10.28 18.72 -9.55
CA ASP A 42 8.92 18.21 -9.50
C ASP A 42 8.55 17.91 -8.04
N TRP A 43 7.61 18.65 -7.50
CA TRP A 43 7.18 18.57 -6.11
C TRP A 43 6.55 17.21 -5.74
N ASP A 44 5.96 16.49 -6.72
CA ASP A 44 5.33 15.19 -6.55
C ASP A 44 6.32 14.10 -6.11
N TYR A 45 7.55 14.12 -6.60
CA TYR A 45 8.61 13.22 -6.13
C TYR A 45 8.98 13.46 -4.66
N TRP A 46 9.07 14.72 -4.26
CA TRP A 46 9.34 15.08 -2.87
C TRP A 46 8.18 14.67 -1.95
N ALA A 47 6.94 14.92 -2.39
CA ALA A 47 5.76 14.53 -1.66
C ALA A 47 5.64 13.00 -1.54
N THR A 48 5.95 12.25 -2.59
CA THR A 48 5.99 10.79 -2.58
C THR A 48 7.07 10.28 -1.62
N MET A 49 8.25 10.88 -1.61
CA MET A 49 9.33 10.53 -0.69
C MET A 49 8.92 10.75 0.76
N VAL A 50 8.36 11.91 1.09
CA VAL A 50 7.90 12.22 2.45
C VAL A 50 6.78 11.28 2.87
N SER A 51 5.79 11.04 2.00
CA SER A 51 4.70 10.09 2.26
C SER A 51 5.22 8.68 2.49
N GLY A 52 6.21 8.24 1.72
CA GLY A 52 6.85 6.94 1.88
C GLY A 52 7.59 6.80 3.20
N ILE A 53 8.33 7.83 3.62
CA ILE A 53 9.02 7.85 4.93
C ILE A 53 8.01 7.76 6.06
N LEU A 54 6.94 8.56 6.01
CA LEU A 54 5.88 8.55 7.02
C LEU A 54 5.17 7.20 7.06
N LEU A 55 4.84 6.63 5.90
CA LEU A 55 4.17 5.34 5.80
C LEU A 55 5.05 4.23 6.37
N CYS A 56 6.32 4.20 6.02
CA CYS A 56 7.31 3.28 6.57
C CYS A 56 7.40 3.41 8.09
N GLY A 57 7.58 4.63 8.61
CA GLY A 57 7.66 4.91 10.04
C GLY A 57 6.40 4.48 10.80
N PHE A 58 5.22 4.83 10.30
CA PHE A 58 3.94 4.47 10.95
C PHE A 58 3.69 2.96 10.92
N CYS A 59 4.01 2.27 9.83
CA CYS A 59 3.91 0.82 9.78
C CYS A 59 4.78 0.11 10.83
N PHE A 60 5.98 0.63 11.11
CA PHE A 60 6.86 0.03 12.12
C PHE A 60 6.51 0.45 13.55
N LEU A 61 6.23 1.74 13.79
CA LEU A 61 6.03 2.27 15.12
C LEU A 61 4.63 1.96 15.67
N PHE A 62 3.61 2.07 14.84
CA PHE A 62 2.20 2.03 15.28
C PHE A 62 1.45 0.76 14.89
N ARG A 63 2.12 -0.22 14.33
CA ARG A 63 1.52 -1.47 13.79
C ARG A 63 0.55 -2.19 14.74
N ASN A 64 0.67 -1.99 16.04
CA ASN A 64 -0.06 -2.75 17.04
C ASN A 64 -1.21 -1.98 17.72
N ARG A 65 -1.19 -0.64 17.67
CA ARG A 65 -2.16 0.18 18.43
C ARG A 65 -2.85 1.26 17.62
N HIS A 66 -2.18 1.80 16.62
CA HIS A 66 -2.64 2.96 15.86
C HIS A 66 -2.39 2.76 14.37
N ALA A 67 -2.76 1.57 13.86
CA ALA A 67 -2.61 1.27 12.43
C ALA A 67 -3.38 2.26 11.54
N GLU A 68 -4.43 2.88 12.06
CA GLU A 68 -5.20 3.95 11.42
C GLU A 68 -4.36 5.18 11.07
N LEU A 69 -3.24 5.42 11.76
CA LEU A 69 -2.35 6.53 11.41
C LEU A 69 -1.69 6.35 10.03
N THR A 70 -1.63 5.12 9.52
CA THR A 70 -1.16 4.85 8.15
C THR A 70 -2.08 5.44 7.08
N LEU A 71 -3.34 5.78 7.43
CA LEU A 71 -4.27 6.45 6.52
C LEU A 71 -3.80 7.85 6.12
N ILE A 72 -3.06 8.54 6.98
CA ILE A 72 -2.56 9.89 6.69
C ILE A 72 -1.59 9.87 5.50
N PRO A 73 -0.46 9.13 5.53
CA PRO A 73 0.43 9.06 4.39
C PRO A 73 -0.19 8.33 3.18
N ALA A 74 -1.12 7.38 3.38
CA ALA A 74 -1.87 6.77 2.29
C ALA A 74 -2.78 7.80 1.58
N ALA A 75 -3.43 8.70 2.32
CA ALA A 75 -4.19 9.80 1.75
C ALA A 75 -3.30 10.76 0.94
N MET A 76 -2.10 11.05 1.42
CA MET A 76 -1.14 11.88 0.68
C MET A 76 -0.77 11.23 -0.66
N LEU A 77 -0.48 9.92 -0.68
CA LEU A 77 -0.21 9.18 -1.92
C LEU A 77 -1.41 9.20 -2.88
N ALA A 78 -2.62 8.99 -2.37
CA ALA A 78 -3.84 9.05 -3.18
C ALA A 78 -4.07 10.46 -3.78
N LEU A 79 -3.80 11.52 -3.04
CA LEU A 79 -3.89 12.89 -3.55
C LEU A 79 -2.87 13.16 -4.66
N ILE A 80 -1.64 12.69 -4.51
CA ILE A 80 -0.61 12.79 -5.55
C ILE A 80 -1.06 12.03 -6.81
N ALA A 81 -1.60 10.82 -6.65
CA ALA A 81 -2.13 10.01 -7.74
C ALA A 81 -3.29 10.69 -8.50
N CYS A 82 -4.09 11.52 -7.83
CA CYS A 82 -5.17 12.28 -8.47
C CYS A 82 -4.69 13.39 -9.41
N ILE A 83 -3.47 13.90 -9.24
CA ILE A 83 -2.95 15.03 -10.03
C ILE A 83 -2.61 14.60 -11.46
N THR A 84 -2.08 13.39 -11.62
CA THR A 84 -1.78 12.79 -12.93
C THR A 84 -2.62 11.54 -13.13
N PRO A 85 -3.93 11.66 -13.38
CA PRO A 85 -4.84 10.52 -13.42
C PRO A 85 -4.53 9.63 -14.63
N ASN A 86 -4.17 8.40 -14.35
CA ASN A 86 -4.06 7.31 -15.31
C ASN A 86 -4.65 6.04 -14.68
N LEU A 87 -4.71 4.94 -15.42
CA LEU A 87 -5.32 3.71 -14.93
C LEU A 87 -4.65 3.20 -13.64
N ILE A 88 -3.34 3.32 -13.54
CA ILE A 88 -2.56 2.89 -12.37
C ILE A 88 -2.96 3.70 -11.15
N HIS A 89 -2.97 5.03 -11.29
CA HIS A 89 -3.33 5.96 -10.23
C HIS A 89 -4.80 5.80 -9.79
N TRP A 90 -5.71 5.49 -10.71
CA TRP A 90 -7.08 5.14 -10.35
C TRP A 90 -7.16 3.87 -9.49
N MET A 91 -6.30 2.87 -9.75
CA MET A 91 -6.23 1.67 -8.91
C MET A 91 -5.65 1.99 -7.52
N GLU A 92 -4.65 2.86 -7.43
CA GLU A 92 -4.09 3.34 -6.15
C GLU A 92 -5.15 4.07 -5.31
N VAL A 93 -5.89 4.98 -5.94
CA VAL A 93 -7.00 5.69 -5.30
C VAL A 93 -8.10 4.72 -4.87
N GLY A 94 -8.43 3.74 -5.71
CA GLY A 94 -9.39 2.69 -5.38
C GLY A 94 -8.97 1.86 -4.15
N LEU A 95 -7.70 1.47 -4.07
CA LEU A 95 -7.15 0.77 -2.90
C LEU A 95 -7.19 1.63 -1.64
N PHE A 96 -6.87 2.93 -1.76
CA PHE A 96 -7.00 3.85 -0.64
C PHE A 96 -8.45 3.95 -0.15
N PHE A 97 -9.42 4.04 -1.06
CA PHE A 97 -10.84 4.08 -0.68
C PHE A 97 -11.29 2.78 -0.01
N LEU A 98 -10.83 1.61 -0.47
CA LEU A 98 -11.10 0.35 0.22
C LEU A 98 -10.53 0.35 1.63
N LEU A 99 -9.30 0.83 1.80
CA LEU A 99 -8.64 0.97 3.11
C LEU A 99 -9.43 1.91 4.04
N LEU A 100 -9.86 3.05 3.51
CA LEU A 100 -10.67 4.02 4.25
C LEU A 100 -12.04 3.45 4.64
N LEU A 101 -12.71 2.73 3.74
CA LEU A 101 -13.99 2.08 4.01
C LEU A 101 -13.85 0.99 5.08
N GLU A 102 -12.80 0.18 5.04
CA GLU A 102 -12.56 -0.81 6.11
C GLU A 102 -12.36 -0.17 7.48
N TRP A 103 -11.73 1.00 7.50
CA TRP A 103 -11.55 1.74 8.74
C TRP A 103 -12.86 2.39 9.24
N LEU A 104 -13.65 3.00 8.33
CA LEU A 104 -14.86 3.73 8.69
C LEU A 104 -16.04 2.81 9.05
N VAL A 105 -16.13 1.65 8.39
CA VAL A 105 -17.29 0.77 8.51
C VAL A 105 -16.83 -0.53 9.15
N ARG A 106 -17.31 -0.81 10.38
CA ARG A 106 -17.18 -2.13 11.00
C ARG A 106 -18.02 -3.13 10.22
N MET A 107 -17.41 -3.79 9.27
CA MET A 107 -18.14 -4.59 8.29
C MET A 107 -18.34 -6.05 8.70
N PRO A 108 -19.48 -6.65 8.35
CA PRO A 108 -19.69 -8.09 8.51
C PRO A 108 -18.67 -8.89 7.66
N ARG A 109 -18.41 -10.14 8.08
CA ARG A 109 -17.35 -11.02 7.50
C ARG A 109 -17.37 -11.16 5.98
N TRP A 110 -18.54 -11.12 5.35
CA TRP A 110 -18.66 -11.30 3.90
C TRP A 110 -18.21 -10.07 3.11
N THR A 111 -18.46 -8.86 3.61
CA THR A 111 -18.01 -7.61 2.98
C THR A 111 -16.50 -7.45 3.06
N GLY A 112 -15.87 -7.85 4.17
CA GLY A 112 -14.42 -7.89 4.26
C GLY A 112 -13.78 -8.82 3.23
N LYS A 113 -14.41 -9.98 2.91
CA LYS A 113 -13.95 -10.85 1.82
C LYS A 113 -14.06 -10.18 0.45
N LEU A 114 -15.17 -9.47 0.21
CA LEU A 114 -15.39 -8.74 -1.05
C LEU A 114 -14.31 -7.66 -1.25
N PHE A 115 -14.00 -6.87 -0.22
CA PHE A 115 -12.96 -5.84 -0.31
C PHE A 115 -11.57 -6.42 -0.57
N ARG A 116 -11.25 -7.58 -0.01
CA ARG A 116 -10.00 -8.28 -0.34
C ARG A 116 -9.95 -8.66 -1.81
N VAL A 117 -11.04 -9.21 -2.33
CA VAL A 117 -11.12 -9.59 -3.75
C VAL A 117 -10.97 -8.35 -4.63
N LEU A 118 -11.68 -7.26 -4.32
CA LEU A 118 -11.55 -6.00 -5.06
C LEU A 118 -10.13 -5.42 -4.95
N GLY A 119 -9.51 -5.46 -3.77
CA GLY A 119 -8.13 -5.02 -3.56
C GLY A 119 -7.15 -5.81 -4.42
N VAL A 120 -7.28 -7.13 -4.48
CA VAL A 120 -6.47 -7.98 -5.36
C VAL A 120 -6.72 -7.65 -6.83
N LEU A 121 -7.97 -7.47 -7.25
CA LEU A 121 -8.29 -7.10 -8.63
C LEU A 121 -7.68 -5.75 -9.01
N PHE A 122 -7.77 -4.72 -8.16
CA PHE A 122 -7.16 -3.42 -8.41
C PHE A 122 -5.64 -3.53 -8.54
N THR A 123 -5.01 -4.30 -7.67
CA THR A 123 -3.57 -4.53 -7.73
C THR A 123 -3.16 -5.28 -8.99
N LEU A 124 -3.93 -6.30 -9.41
CA LEU A 124 -3.66 -7.04 -10.64
C LEU A 124 -3.82 -6.15 -11.89
N VAL A 125 -4.91 -5.39 -11.98
CA VAL A 125 -5.15 -4.48 -13.12
C VAL A 125 -4.08 -3.40 -13.18
N GLY A 126 -3.77 -2.75 -12.06
CA GLY A 126 -2.69 -1.76 -11.98
C GLY A 126 -1.33 -2.36 -12.31
N GLY A 127 -1.03 -3.56 -11.81
CA GLY A 127 0.21 -4.28 -12.11
C GLY A 127 0.35 -4.63 -13.60
N ILE A 128 -0.71 -5.10 -14.24
CA ILE A 128 -0.73 -5.35 -15.69
C ILE A 128 -0.50 -4.05 -16.46
N ALA A 129 -1.14 -2.95 -16.05
CA ALA A 129 -0.96 -1.65 -16.69
C ALA A 129 0.47 -1.12 -16.58
N ILE A 130 1.22 -1.49 -15.53
CA ILE A 130 2.64 -1.16 -15.38
C ILE A 130 3.51 -2.09 -16.23
N LEU A 131 3.27 -3.40 -16.15
CA LEU A 131 4.17 -4.41 -16.72
C LEU A 131 4.00 -4.57 -18.23
N SER A 132 2.80 -4.37 -18.79
CA SER A 132 2.52 -4.55 -20.23
C SER A 132 3.39 -3.64 -21.11
N PRO A 133 3.46 -2.32 -20.92
CA PRO A 133 4.32 -1.46 -21.74
C PRO A 133 5.82 -1.79 -21.60
N MET A 134 6.23 -2.31 -20.45
CA MET A 134 7.63 -2.74 -20.23
C MET A 134 7.94 -4.01 -21.01
N ALA A 135 7.04 -4.99 -20.96
CA ALA A 135 7.20 -6.23 -21.70
C ALA A 135 7.26 -5.97 -23.21
N GLU A 136 6.39 -5.12 -23.75
CA GLU A 136 6.40 -4.71 -25.14
C GLU A 136 7.73 -4.04 -25.56
N ARG A 137 8.27 -3.16 -24.71
CA ARG A 137 9.55 -2.51 -25.00
C ARG A 137 10.71 -3.51 -24.98
N ILE A 138 10.73 -4.41 -24.01
CA ILE A 138 11.77 -5.44 -23.91
C ILE A 138 11.70 -6.39 -25.10
N SER A 139 10.52 -6.87 -25.48
CA SER A 139 10.33 -7.75 -26.63
C SER A 139 10.75 -7.09 -27.96
N SER A 140 10.37 -5.83 -28.17
CA SER A 140 10.75 -5.09 -29.37
C SER A 140 12.27 -4.87 -29.50
N LEU A 141 12.98 -4.72 -28.36
CA LEU A 141 14.44 -4.64 -28.35
C LEU A 141 15.09 -6.00 -28.67
N ALA A 142 14.55 -7.07 -28.08
CA ALA A 142 15.03 -8.43 -28.34
C ALA A 142 14.84 -8.86 -29.80
N GLU A 143 13.69 -8.54 -30.41
CA GLU A 143 13.38 -8.82 -31.83
C GLU A 143 14.35 -8.10 -32.79
N ARG A 144 14.84 -6.93 -32.42
CA ARG A 144 15.83 -6.18 -33.20
C ARG A 144 17.26 -6.71 -33.08
N GLY A 145 17.46 -7.80 -32.34
CA GLY A 145 18.78 -8.41 -32.14
C GLY A 145 19.76 -7.53 -31.35
N ASN A 146 19.29 -6.48 -30.72
CA ASN A 146 20.12 -5.59 -29.92
C ASN A 146 20.24 -6.15 -28.49
N ALA A 147 21.46 -6.16 -27.97
CA ALA A 147 21.65 -6.38 -26.53
C ALA A 147 20.80 -5.37 -25.74
N VAL A 148 20.13 -5.81 -24.69
CA VAL A 148 19.31 -4.94 -23.84
C VAL A 148 20.20 -3.79 -23.34
N PRO A 149 19.94 -2.54 -23.72
CA PRO A 149 20.84 -1.44 -23.35
C PRO A 149 20.89 -1.29 -21.82
N ALA A 150 22.06 -0.94 -21.29
CA ALA A 150 22.27 -0.82 -19.86
C ALA A 150 21.32 0.18 -19.17
N PHE A 151 20.74 1.14 -19.91
CA PHE A 151 19.74 2.07 -19.36
C PHE A 151 18.37 1.44 -19.13
N VAL A 152 18.07 0.27 -19.70
CA VAL A 152 16.79 -0.42 -19.50
C VAL A 152 16.67 -0.92 -18.06
N VAL A 153 17.76 -1.36 -17.44
CA VAL A 153 17.76 -1.85 -16.07
C VAL A 153 17.33 -0.76 -15.07
N PRO A 154 17.93 0.45 -15.05
CA PRO A 154 17.44 1.54 -14.20
C PRO A 154 15.99 1.95 -14.49
N PHE A 155 15.59 1.92 -15.75
CA PHE A 155 14.21 2.22 -16.13
C PHE A 155 13.22 1.17 -15.57
N VAL A 156 13.56 -0.12 -15.66
CA VAL A 156 12.74 -1.21 -15.09
C VAL A 156 12.65 -1.07 -13.56
N ILE A 157 13.77 -0.88 -12.89
CA ILE A 157 13.80 -0.69 -11.43
C ILE A 157 12.93 0.50 -11.01
N ARG A 158 13.03 1.61 -11.71
CA ARG A 158 12.24 2.81 -11.44
C ARG A 158 10.75 2.56 -11.61
N SER A 159 10.35 1.94 -12.70
CA SER A 159 8.94 1.67 -12.99
C SER A 159 8.33 0.66 -12.02
N LEU A 160 9.06 -0.42 -11.68
CA LEU A 160 8.63 -1.38 -10.66
C LEU A 160 8.63 -0.78 -9.25
N GLY A 161 9.60 0.07 -8.95
CA GLY A 161 9.74 0.67 -7.63
C GLY A 161 8.76 1.80 -7.33
N GLY A 162 8.14 2.39 -8.38
CA GLY A 162 7.12 3.41 -8.22
C GLY A 162 5.76 2.82 -7.87
N ASP A 163 4.85 2.91 -8.82
CA ASP A 163 3.42 2.60 -8.63
C ASP A 163 3.14 1.17 -8.17
N LEU A 164 3.94 0.17 -8.63
CA LEU A 164 3.75 -1.22 -8.19
C LEU A 164 3.98 -1.39 -6.68
N LEU A 165 5.03 -0.77 -6.14
CA LEU A 165 5.29 -0.82 -4.70
C LEU A 165 4.22 -0.08 -3.90
N ILE A 166 3.67 1.03 -4.42
CA ILE A 166 2.53 1.72 -3.82
C ILE A 166 1.31 0.80 -3.80
N LEU A 167 0.95 0.21 -4.94
CA LEU A 167 -0.19 -0.72 -5.04
C LEU A 167 -0.07 -1.88 -4.03
N LEU A 168 1.10 -2.52 -3.97
CA LEU A 168 1.33 -3.63 -3.05
C LEU A 168 1.31 -3.17 -1.58
N THR A 169 1.84 -2.00 -1.28
CA THR A 169 1.81 -1.44 0.08
C THR A 169 0.37 -1.19 0.52
N LEU A 170 -0.42 -0.52 -0.32
CA LEU A 170 -1.84 -0.24 -0.03
C LEU A 170 -2.65 -1.54 0.09
N LEU A 171 -2.41 -2.53 -0.78
CA LEU A 171 -3.04 -3.84 -0.68
C LEU A 171 -2.75 -4.51 0.67
N LEU A 172 -1.49 -4.54 1.09
CA LEU A 172 -1.12 -5.11 2.38
C LEU A 172 -1.78 -4.38 3.56
N LEU A 173 -1.94 -3.06 3.47
CA LEU A 173 -2.65 -2.28 4.48
C LEU A 173 -4.15 -2.59 4.52
N VAL A 174 -4.81 -2.75 3.36
CA VAL A 174 -6.20 -3.21 3.28
C VAL A 174 -6.38 -4.54 4.00
N PHE A 175 -5.44 -5.49 3.81
CA PHE A 175 -5.47 -6.76 4.51
C PHE A 175 -5.13 -6.65 6.01
N ALA A 176 -4.30 -5.68 6.39
CA ALA A 176 -3.82 -5.51 7.76
C ALA A 176 -4.86 -4.84 8.67
N MET A 177 -5.63 -3.91 8.13
CA MET A 177 -6.61 -3.12 8.89
C MET A 177 -7.95 -3.82 9.10
N GLN A 178 -8.10 -5.05 8.61
CA GLN A 178 -9.33 -5.79 8.86
C GLN A 178 -9.61 -5.85 10.36
N PRO A 179 -10.82 -5.48 10.79
CA PRO A 179 -11.24 -5.70 12.14
C PRO A 179 -11.08 -7.19 12.41
N HIS A 180 -10.32 -7.54 13.44
CA HIS A 180 -10.23 -8.93 13.88
C HIS A 180 -11.64 -9.37 14.20
N VAL A 181 -12.15 -10.31 13.42
CA VAL A 181 -13.48 -10.86 13.62
C VAL A 181 -13.45 -11.54 14.98
N LEU A 182 -14.08 -10.91 15.94
CA LEU A 182 -14.34 -11.55 17.22
C LEU A 182 -15.01 -12.89 16.97
N PRO A 183 -14.64 -13.95 17.72
CA PRO A 183 -15.38 -15.19 17.67
C PRO A 183 -16.87 -14.89 17.82
N GLY A 184 -17.73 -15.53 17.00
CA GLY A 184 -19.16 -15.19 16.92
C GLY A 184 -19.98 -15.38 18.22
N TRP A 185 -19.31 -15.79 19.30
CA TRP A 185 -19.87 -15.88 20.65
C TRP A 185 -19.58 -14.65 21.53
N MET A 186 -18.73 -13.72 21.06
CA MET A 186 -18.53 -12.42 21.69
C MET A 186 -19.45 -11.41 21.01
N ASP A 187 -20.52 -11.02 21.68
CA ASP A 187 -21.35 -9.92 21.25
C ASP A 187 -20.56 -8.60 21.39
N GLU A 188 -20.64 -7.71 20.42
CA GLU A 188 -19.88 -6.44 20.44
C GLU A 188 -20.23 -5.60 21.68
N GLY A 189 -21.47 -5.68 22.19
CA GLY A 189 -21.90 -5.04 23.43
C GLY A 189 -21.13 -5.51 24.67
N ASP A 190 -20.95 -6.80 24.80
CA ASP A 190 -20.22 -7.41 25.92
C ASP A 190 -18.74 -7.02 25.98
N GLN A 191 -18.18 -6.55 24.89
CA GLN A 191 -16.75 -6.18 24.83
C GLN A 191 -16.52 -4.74 25.31
N TYR A 192 -17.44 -3.83 25.03
CA TYR A 192 -17.33 -2.44 25.47
C TYR A 192 -17.58 -2.30 26.98
N ASP A 193 -18.54 -3.02 27.51
CA ASP A 193 -18.83 -2.99 28.95
C ASP A 193 -17.71 -3.60 29.79
N ARG A 194 -16.96 -4.56 29.23
CA ARG A 194 -15.82 -5.21 29.93
C ARG A 194 -14.52 -4.42 29.90
N ILE A 195 -14.42 -3.39 29.10
CA ILE A 195 -13.24 -2.51 29.03
C ILE A 195 -13.28 -1.49 30.17
N TRP A 196 -14.45 -1.19 30.70
CA TRP A 196 -14.66 -0.13 31.69
C TRP A 196 -14.99 -0.64 33.09
N GLU A 197 -15.15 -1.93 33.29
CA GLU A 197 -15.22 -2.59 34.61
C GLU A 197 -13.83 -3.12 35.05
#